data_2b0de4a5ce90667e11801cc8e1c53f2b
#
_entry.id   2b0de4a5ce90667e11801cc8e1c53f2b
#
_cell.length_a   1.000
_cell.length_b   1.000
_cell.length_c   1.000
_cell.angle_alpha   90.00
_cell.angle_beta   90.00
_cell.angle_gamma   90.00
#
_symmetry.space_group_name_H-M   'P 1'
#
loop_
_entity.id
_entity.type
_entity.pdbx_description
1 polymer ?
#
loop_
_entity_poly.entity_id
_entity_poly.type
_entity_poly.pdbx_seq_one_letter_code
_entity_poly.pdbx_strand_id
1 'polypeptide(L)'
;KKRSGSFHIVGGAFRVEANSVKKLQQLKGLGYNARRIGVNKYGLHQIVYDSFETRKEAEKALFKIKKTHNPSAWMLIKNML
;
A
#
# COMPACT_ATOMS: atom_id res chain seq x y z
N LYS A 1 -1.79 15.25 14.27
CA LYS A 1 -1.61 14.96 13.57
C LYS A 1 -1.09 13.90 13.17
N LYS A 2 -1.16 13.21 12.84
CA LYS A 2 -0.61 12.32 12.46
C LYS A 2 -0.57 12.08 11.23
N ARG A 3 -0.01 11.78 10.63
CA ARG A 3 0.05 11.64 9.43
C ARG A 3 0.44 10.35 9.05
N SER A 4 0.05 9.84 7.97
CA SER A 4 0.58 8.58 7.51
C SER A 4 2.03 8.79 7.19
N GLY A 5 2.82 7.78 7.31
CA GLY A 5 4.23 7.91 7.08
C GLY A 5 4.59 7.92 5.61
N SER A 6 5.89 7.93 5.34
CA SER A 6 6.43 7.98 4.00
C SER A 6 6.68 6.58 3.40
N PHE A 7 6.56 5.55 4.20
CA PHE A 7 6.85 4.18 3.77
C PHE A 7 5.56 3.42 3.57
N HIS A 8 5.26 3.09 2.32
CA HIS A 8 3.99 2.46 1.97
C HIS A 8 4.24 1.04 1.47
N ILE A 9 3.41 0.09 1.93
CA ILE A 9 3.48 -1.28 1.43
C ILE A 9 2.43 -1.41 0.32
N VAL A 10 2.89 -1.47 -0.91
CA VAL A 10 1.99 -1.46 -2.06
C VAL A 10 1.49 -2.87 -2.35
N GLY A 11 0.19 -3.01 -2.45
CA GLY A 11 -0.45 -4.28 -2.75
C GLY A 11 -0.84 -4.45 -4.19
N GLY A 12 -0.88 -3.35 -4.94
CA GLY A 12 -1.20 -3.43 -6.34
C GLY A 12 -1.30 -2.07 -6.98
N ALA A 13 -1.20 -2.05 -8.30
CA ALA A 13 -1.35 -0.84 -9.09
C ALA A 13 -2.24 -1.18 -10.26
N PHE A 14 -3.28 -0.39 -10.47
CA PHE A 14 -4.32 -0.72 -11.42
C PHE A 14 -4.56 0.41 -12.41
N ARG A 15 -4.68 0.07 -13.67
CA ARG A 15 -5.00 1.04 -14.70
C ARG A 15 -6.45 1.48 -14.62
N VAL A 16 -7.34 0.55 -14.27
CA VAL A 16 -8.76 0.82 -14.17
C VAL A 16 -9.12 1.10 -12.72
N GLU A 17 -9.72 2.26 -12.47
CA GLU A 17 -10.03 2.68 -11.11
C GLU A 17 -10.94 1.68 -10.39
N ALA A 18 -11.93 1.13 -11.10
CA ALA A 18 -12.85 0.18 -10.48
C ALA A 18 -12.12 -1.03 -9.90
N ASN A 19 -11.06 -1.48 -10.58
CA ASN A 19 -10.28 -2.61 -10.08
C ASN A 19 -9.50 -2.24 -8.81
N SER A 20 -9.04 -0.99 -8.73
CA SER A 20 -8.34 -0.54 -7.53
C SER A 20 -9.29 -0.46 -6.35
N VAL A 21 -10.53 -0.04 -6.58
CA VAL A 21 -11.53 0.03 -5.52
C VAL A 21 -11.84 -1.38 -4.98
N LYS A 22 -11.95 -2.35 -5.88
CA LYS A 22 -12.19 -3.73 -5.46
C LYS A 22 -11.05 -4.25 -4.59
N LYS A 23 -9.82 -3.99 -5.00
CA LYS A 23 -8.67 -4.42 -4.22
C LYS A 23 -8.65 -3.74 -2.86
N LEU A 24 -8.95 -2.45 -2.84
CA LEU A 24 -9.00 -1.69 -1.59
C LEU A 24 -9.99 -2.30 -0.61
N GLN A 25 -11.19 -2.61 -1.08
CA GLN A 25 -12.20 -3.18 -0.21
C GLN A 25 -11.82 -4.57 0.25
N GLN A 26 -11.19 -5.34 -0.62
CA GLN A 26 -10.74 -6.68 -0.26
C GLN A 26 -9.72 -6.60 0.88
N LEU A 27 -8.77 -5.70 0.79
CA LEU A 27 -7.74 -5.58 1.82
C LEU A 27 -8.31 -5.06 3.13
N LYS A 28 -9.27 -4.14 3.05
CA LYS A 28 -9.93 -3.67 4.26
C LYS A 28 -10.71 -4.79 4.94
N GLY A 29 -11.33 -5.65 4.15
CA GLY A 29 -12.04 -6.80 4.69
C GLY A 29 -11.13 -7.80 5.38
N LEU A 30 -9.86 -7.82 5.02
CA LEU A 30 -8.87 -8.69 5.65
C LEU A 30 -8.27 -8.07 6.91
N GLY A 31 -8.66 -6.86 7.25
CA GLY A 31 -8.18 -6.22 8.46
C GLY A 31 -7.02 -5.27 8.26
N TYR A 32 -6.60 -5.05 7.03
CA TYR A 32 -5.52 -4.10 6.77
C TYR A 32 -6.04 -2.67 6.78
N ASN A 33 -5.16 -1.75 7.10
CA ASN A 33 -5.46 -0.32 7.08
C ASN A 33 -5.21 0.21 5.66
N ALA A 34 -5.86 -0.42 4.69
CA ALA A 34 -5.59 -0.19 3.28
C ALA A 34 -6.18 1.13 2.81
N ARG A 35 -5.52 1.70 1.80
CA ARG A 35 -6.04 2.92 1.18
C ARG A 35 -5.39 3.13 -0.17
N ARG A 36 -5.97 4.04 -0.94
CA ARG A 36 -5.43 4.43 -2.22
C ARG A 36 -4.58 5.67 -2.04
N ILE A 37 -3.36 5.63 -2.56
CA ILE A 37 -2.45 6.77 -2.42
C ILE A 37 -2.33 7.60 -3.69
N GLY A 38 -3.22 7.37 -4.65
CA GLY A 38 -3.28 8.19 -5.84
C GLY A 38 -2.80 7.47 -7.09
N VAL A 39 -2.60 8.24 -8.13
CA VAL A 39 -2.23 7.73 -9.44
C VAL A 39 -0.76 8.08 -9.68
N ASN A 40 0.04 7.09 -10.09
CA ASN A 40 1.44 7.35 -10.34
C ASN A 40 1.63 7.92 -11.75
N LYS A 41 2.88 8.15 -12.14
CA LYS A 41 3.18 8.78 -13.42
C LYS A 41 2.80 7.93 -14.62
N TYR A 42 2.53 6.67 -14.40
CA TYR A 42 2.11 5.75 -15.46
C TYR A 42 0.59 5.63 -15.56
N GLY A 43 -0.13 6.40 -14.76
CA GLY A 43 -1.59 6.35 -14.76
C GLY A 43 -2.17 5.18 -13.99
N LEU A 44 -1.40 4.59 -13.10
CA LEU A 44 -1.85 3.44 -12.33
C LEU A 44 -2.31 3.86 -10.94
N HIS A 45 -3.47 3.38 -10.53
CA HIS A 45 -4.02 3.64 -9.21
C HIS A 45 -3.37 2.69 -8.21
N GLN A 46 -2.63 3.24 -7.25
CA GLN A 46 -1.85 2.45 -6.32
C GLN A 46 -2.62 2.23 -5.02
N ILE A 47 -2.71 0.97 -4.61
CA ILE A 47 -3.38 0.57 -3.39
C ILE A 47 -2.31 0.03 -2.42
N VAL A 48 -2.33 0.53 -1.20
CA VAL A 48 -1.36 0.10 -0.19
C VAL A 48 -2.04 -0.68 0.92
N TYR A 49 -1.31 -1.63 1.49
CA TYR A 49 -1.77 -2.37 2.67
C TYR A 49 -1.75 -1.47 3.89
N ASP A 50 -0.72 -0.66 4.01
CA ASP A 50 -0.56 0.19 5.17
C ASP A 50 0.59 1.15 4.90
N SER A 51 0.74 2.14 5.77
CA SER A 51 1.81 3.13 5.67
C SER A 51 2.45 3.30 7.04
N PHE A 52 3.75 3.55 7.04
CA PHE A 52 4.51 3.63 8.28
C PHE A 52 5.43 4.84 8.26
N GLU A 53 5.77 5.34 9.44
CA GLU A 53 6.65 6.48 9.56
C GLU A 53 8.12 6.11 9.53
N THR A 54 8.44 4.85 9.86
CA THR A 54 9.83 4.41 9.87
C THR A 54 9.99 3.24 8.92
N ARG A 55 11.20 3.13 8.37
CA ARG A 55 11.52 2.04 7.48
C ARG A 55 11.46 0.70 8.20
N LYS A 56 11.90 0.69 9.45
CA LYS A 56 11.94 -0.55 10.22
C LYS A 56 10.55 -1.17 10.36
N GLU A 57 9.56 -0.34 10.70
CA GLU A 57 8.20 -0.82 10.82
C GLU A 57 7.66 -1.30 9.48
N ALA A 58 7.98 -0.56 8.41
CA ALA A 58 7.51 -0.93 7.09
C ALA A 58 8.13 -2.25 6.64
N GLU A 59 9.41 -2.45 6.93
CA GLU A 59 10.08 -3.68 6.53
C GLU A 59 9.49 -4.89 7.24
N LYS A 60 9.16 -4.74 8.51
CA LYS A 60 8.54 -5.83 9.24
C LYS A 60 7.19 -6.19 8.64
N ALA A 61 6.38 -5.18 8.34
CA ALA A 61 5.08 -5.42 7.75
C ALA A 61 5.21 -6.02 6.35
N LEU A 62 6.15 -5.51 5.57
CA LEU A 62 6.37 -6.03 4.22
C LEU A 62 6.77 -7.50 4.26
N PHE A 63 7.69 -7.85 5.15
CA PHE A 63 8.13 -9.23 5.28
C PHE A 63 6.94 -10.14 5.59
N LYS A 64 6.12 -9.73 6.55
CA LYS A 64 4.97 -10.52 6.95
C LYS A 64 3.96 -10.67 5.81
N ILE A 65 3.68 -9.58 5.10
CA ILE A 65 2.72 -9.59 4.01
C ILE A 65 3.22 -10.47 2.86
N LYS A 66 4.49 -10.35 2.52
CA LYS A 66 5.05 -11.17 1.43
C LYS A 66 5.01 -12.65 1.79
N LYS A 67 5.21 -12.96 3.04
CA LYS A 67 5.26 -14.36 3.48
C LYS A 67 3.88 -14.99 3.58
N THR A 68 2.88 -14.21 4.00
CA THR A 68 1.59 -14.78 4.34
C THR A 68 0.48 -14.45 3.35
N HIS A 69 0.64 -13.41 2.54
CA HIS A 69 -0.47 -12.97 1.70
C HIS A 69 -0.08 -12.68 0.27
N ASN A 70 0.94 -11.87 0.06
CA ASN A 70 1.24 -11.40 -1.29
C ASN A 70 2.74 -11.28 -1.50
N PRO A 71 3.37 -12.30 -2.13
CA PRO A 71 4.81 -12.25 -2.36
C PRO A 71 5.25 -11.15 -3.32
N SER A 72 4.30 -10.55 -4.04
CA SER A 72 4.61 -9.46 -4.97
C SER A 72 4.51 -8.08 -4.35
N ALA A 73 4.16 -7.98 -3.08
CA ALA A 73 4.09 -6.69 -2.42
C ALA A 73 5.47 -6.04 -2.37
N TRP A 74 5.49 -4.71 -2.43
CA TRP A 74 6.76 -4.00 -2.35
C TRP A 74 6.60 -2.72 -1.55
N MET A 75 7.73 -2.16 -1.16
CA MET A 75 7.75 -0.92 -0.39
C MET A 75 7.95 0.27 -1.33
N LEU A 76 7.08 1.26 -1.19
CA LEU A 76 7.21 2.51 -1.91
C LEU A 76 7.57 3.59 -0.91
N ILE A 77 8.67 4.26 -1.14
CA ILE A 77 9.11 5.36 -0.28
C ILE A 77 8.71 6.65 -0.97
N LYS A 78 7.87 7.42 -0.31
CA LYS A 78 7.36 8.64 -0.90
C LYS A 78 7.59 9.80 0.05
N ASN A 79 8.34 10.76 -0.42
CA ASN A 79 8.64 11.95 0.36
C ASN A 79 7.48 12.93 0.28
N MET A 80 6.96 13.29 1.42
CA MET A 80 5.79 14.16 1.49
C MET A 80 6.22 15.58 1.85
N LEU A 81 6.86 16.24 0.93
CA LEU A 81 7.28 17.62 1.19
C LEU A 81 6.28 18.65 0.73
#